data_ddb7188838b19081036ff4f42006cf48
#
_entry.id   ddb7188838b19081036ff4f42006cf48
#
_cell.length_a   1.000
_cell.length_b   1.000
_cell.length_c   1.000
_cell.angle_alpha   90.00
_cell.angle_beta   90.00
_cell.angle_gamma   90.00
#
_symmetry.space_group_name_H-M   'P 1'
#
loop_
_entity.id
_entity.type
_entity.pdbx_description
1 polymer ?
#
loop_
_entity_poly.entity_id
_entity_poly.type
_entity_poly.pdbx_seq_one_letter_code
_entity_poly.pdbx_strand_id
1 'polypeptide(L)'
;MTDKKHKQPEPEEVTEAPLEDVETPESAEGSQVDIDTLMKRLEEAETRVADHLDGWQRAQAEFVNYKNRIARDNEIQRAMMRGDILKKILPVLDDLERALQNRPADESWAGGIELIARKFQSIMESEGLTRIEAEGQPFDPNFHEAISHEPNDEVESGHVIAVTQNGYMLGDRVIRPALVRVAQ
;
A
#
# COMPACT_ATOMS: atom_id res chain seq x y z
N MET A 1 -13.80 -25.59 15.13
CA MET A 1 -14.77 -25.14 16.13
C MET A 1 -13.99 -24.82 17.41
N THR A 2 -13.64 -23.58 17.61
CA THR A 2 -13.32 -22.98 18.92
C THR A 2 -13.34 -21.47 18.74
N ASP A 3 -14.49 -20.92 19.12
CA ASP A 3 -14.77 -19.49 19.24
C ASP A 3 -13.78 -18.82 20.20
N LYS A 4 -12.89 -17.97 19.70
CA LYS A 4 -12.18 -17.01 20.53
C LYS A 4 -12.99 -15.72 20.63
N LYS A 5 -13.89 -15.72 21.63
CA LYS A 5 -14.63 -14.58 22.12
C LYS A 5 -13.64 -13.45 22.47
N HIS A 6 -13.67 -12.39 21.71
CA HIS A 6 -12.92 -11.14 21.96
C HIS A 6 -13.47 -10.53 23.26
N LYS A 7 -12.71 -10.64 24.35
CA LYS A 7 -13.01 -10.05 25.64
C LYS A 7 -12.72 -8.56 25.55
N GLN A 8 -13.76 -7.75 25.52
CA GLN A 8 -13.66 -6.30 25.74
C GLN A 8 -13.09 -6.06 27.14
N PRO A 9 -12.16 -5.11 27.32
CA PRO A 9 -11.76 -4.72 28.67
C PRO A 9 -12.97 -4.05 29.37
N GLU A 10 -13.31 -4.58 30.53
CA GLU A 10 -14.25 -3.98 31.45
C GLU A 10 -13.72 -2.60 31.90
N PRO A 11 -14.60 -1.62 32.11
CA PRO A 11 -14.16 -0.34 32.67
C PRO A 11 -13.60 -0.58 34.07
N GLU A 12 -12.39 -0.10 34.33
CA GLU A 12 -11.78 -0.10 35.65
C GLU A 12 -12.70 0.61 36.64
N GLU A 13 -13.13 -0.13 37.62
CA GLU A 13 -13.90 0.32 38.77
C GLU A 13 -13.06 1.36 39.52
N VAL A 14 -13.47 2.62 39.43
CA VAL A 14 -12.86 3.70 40.19
C VAL A 14 -13.14 3.40 41.66
N THR A 15 -12.16 2.87 42.35
CA THR A 15 -12.18 2.70 43.78
C THR A 15 -12.34 4.07 44.43
N GLU A 16 -13.52 4.33 44.95
CA GLU A 16 -13.76 5.49 45.84
C GLU A 16 -12.78 5.39 47.01
N ALA A 17 -11.85 6.31 47.08
CA ALA A 17 -11.04 6.52 48.27
C ALA A 17 -11.95 6.89 49.44
N PRO A 18 -11.69 6.38 50.66
CA PRO A 18 -12.48 6.78 51.80
C PRO A 18 -12.43 8.27 52.01
N LEU A 19 -13.59 8.88 52.17
CA LEU A 19 -13.71 10.26 52.62
C LEU A 19 -13.11 10.32 54.03
N GLU A 20 -11.83 10.74 54.12
CA GLU A 20 -11.29 11.16 55.39
C GLU A 20 -12.11 12.34 55.90
N ASP A 21 -12.49 12.26 57.15
CA ASP A 21 -13.21 13.29 57.90
C ASP A 21 -12.55 14.63 57.68
N VAL A 22 -13.19 15.49 56.87
CA VAL A 22 -12.83 16.89 56.77
C VAL A 22 -13.29 17.50 58.11
N GLU A 23 -12.36 17.59 59.04
CA GLU A 23 -12.51 18.47 60.17
C GLU A 23 -12.81 19.88 59.62
N THR A 24 -14.01 20.34 59.91
CA THR A 24 -14.44 21.70 59.67
C THR A 24 -13.54 22.60 60.56
N PRO A 25 -12.69 23.45 60.05
CA PRO A 25 -12.04 24.45 60.84
C PRO A 25 -13.11 25.52 61.17
N GLU A 26 -13.55 25.46 62.42
CA GLU A 26 -14.33 26.51 63.11
C GLU A 26 -13.37 27.70 63.35
N SER A 27 -13.31 28.61 62.39
CA SER A 27 -13.04 30.05 62.58
C SER A 27 -12.97 30.70 61.18
N ALA A 28 -14.12 31.03 60.67
CA ALA A 28 -14.23 31.94 59.55
C ALA A 28 -13.95 33.37 59.99
N GLU A 29 -12.67 33.73 60.05
CA GLU A 29 -12.34 35.08 59.71
C GLU A 29 -12.37 35.16 58.17
N GLY A 30 -13.43 35.73 57.64
CA GLY A 30 -13.67 35.89 56.22
C GLY A 30 -12.52 36.62 55.55
N SER A 31 -11.62 35.86 54.91
CA SER A 31 -10.88 36.38 53.78
C SER A 31 -11.92 36.77 52.74
N GLN A 32 -12.27 38.03 52.67
CA GLN A 32 -12.89 38.60 51.49
C GLN A 32 -11.94 38.34 50.35
N VAL A 33 -12.14 37.23 49.65
CA VAL A 33 -11.44 36.98 48.39
C VAL A 33 -11.88 38.09 47.49
N ASP A 34 -10.97 39.03 47.26
CA ASP A 34 -11.23 40.22 46.49
C ASP A 34 -11.79 39.81 45.14
N ILE A 35 -12.94 40.35 44.77
CA ILE A 35 -13.63 40.05 43.51
C ILE A 35 -12.68 40.21 42.34
N ASP A 36 -11.77 41.19 42.40
CA ASP A 36 -10.74 41.42 41.38
C ASP A 36 -9.76 40.24 41.25
N THR A 37 -9.39 39.61 42.37
CA THR A 37 -8.53 38.41 42.37
C THR A 37 -9.26 37.22 41.75
N LEU A 38 -10.56 37.02 42.01
CA LEU A 38 -11.34 35.99 41.41
C LEU A 38 -11.55 36.21 39.90
N MET A 39 -11.82 37.45 39.49
CA MET A 39 -11.91 37.79 38.08
C MET A 39 -10.61 37.50 37.31
N LYS A 40 -9.47 37.87 37.89
CA LYS A 40 -8.17 37.60 37.30
C LYS A 40 -7.88 36.08 37.14
N ARG A 41 -8.21 35.28 38.17
CA ARG A 41 -8.09 33.82 38.09
C ARG A 41 -9.02 33.22 37.06
N LEU A 42 -10.23 33.74 36.88
CA LEU A 42 -11.17 33.31 35.86
C LEU A 42 -10.60 33.60 34.48
N GLU A 43 -10.12 34.82 34.21
CA GLU A 43 -9.52 35.23 32.95
C GLU A 43 -8.29 34.35 32.59
N GLU A 44 -7.40 34.10 33.58
CA GLU A 44 -6.26 33.21 33.41
C GLU A 44 -6.69 31.75 33.13
N ALA A 45 -7.79 31.29 33.75
CA ALA A 45 -8.32 29.96 33.51
C ALA A 45 -8.97 29.84 32.10
N GLU A 46 -9.74 30.85 31.70
CA GLU A 46 -10.32 30.91 30.36
C GLU A 46 -9.27 30.94 29.27
N THR A 47 -8.22 31.73 29.45
CA THR A 47 -7.07 31.79 28.54
C THR A 47 -6.42 30.41 28.40
N ARG A 48 -6.15 29.72 29.53
CA ARG A 48 -5.60 28.37 29.51
C ARG A 48 -6.49 27.37 28.82
N VAL A 49 -7.80 27.45 29.03
CA VAL A 49 -8.78 26.58 28.34
C VAL A 49 -8.75 26.84 26.84
N ALA A 50 -8.71 28.10 26.40
CA ALA A 50 -8.61 28.46 24.99
C ALA A 50 -7.32 27.90 24.36
N ASP A 51 -6.16 28.07 25.03
CA ASP A 51 -4.87 27.55 24.56
C ASP A 51 -4.86 26.00 24.47
N HIS A 52 -5.43 25.34 25.48
CA HIS A 52 -5.54 23.87 25.47
C HIS A 52 -6.48 23.37 24.38
N LEU A 53 -7.58 24.08 24.13
CA LEU A 53 -8.52 23.74 23.09
C LEU A 53 -7.92 23.89 21.69
N ASP A 54 -7.18 24.99 21.45
CA ASP A 54 -6.45 25.20 20.18
C ASP A 54 -5.36 24.13 19.98
N GLY A 55 -4.58 23.86 21.04
CA GLY A 55 -3.59 22.79 21.03
C GLY A 55 -4.19 21.41 20.74
N TRP A 56 -5.34 21.09 21.35
CA TRP A 56 -6.05 19.84 21.12
C TRP A 56 -6.58 19.74 19.68
N GLN A 57 -7.19 20.81 19.16
CA GLN A 57 -7.69 20.85 17.78
C GLN A 57 -6.54 20.65 16.79
N ARG A 58 -5.39 21.29 17.02
CA ARG A 58 -4.21 21.13 16.17
C ARG A 58 -3.68 19.70 16.21
N ALA A 59 -3.53 19.12 17.40
CA ALA A 59 -3.08 17.74 17.57
C ALA A 59 -4.05 16.72 16.92
N GLN A 60 -5.36 16.99 17.01
CA GLN A 60 -6.37 16.16 16.36
C GLN A 60 -6.26 16.21 14.83
N ALA A 61 -6.06 17.42 14.27
CA ALA A 61 -5.86 17.59 12.83
C ALA A 61 -4.58 16.89 12.35
N GLU A 62 -3.48 17.01 13.09
CA GLU A 62 -2.23 16.32 12.81
C GLU A 62 -2.38 14.80 12.88
N PHE A 63 -3.11 14.29 13.87
CA PHE A 63 -3.38 12.86 14.00
C PHE A 63 -4.19 12.32 12.82
N VAL A 64 -5.22 13.04 12.36
CA VAL A 64 -5.99 12.66 11.16
C VAL A 64 -5.10 12.63 9.93
N ASN A 65 -4.27 13.66 9.73
CA ASN A 65 -3.33 13.73 8.63
C ASN A 65 -2.30 12.58 8.68
N TYR A 66 -1.77 12.30 9.86
CA TYR A 66 -0.85 11.17 10.09
C TYR A 66 -1.51 9.83 9.73
N LYS A 67 -2.72 9.58 10.23
CA LYS A 67 -3.48 8.35 9.93
C LYS A 67 -3.71 8.18 8.43
N ASN A 68 -4.10 9.24 7.73
CA ASN A 68 -4.32 9.22 6.29
C ASN A 68 -3.02 8.96 5.51
N ARG A 69 -1.90 9.52 5.96
CA ARG A 69 -0.58 9.26 5.39
C ARG A 69 -0.19 7.78 5.56
N ILE A 70 -0.26 7.27 6.79
CA ILE A 70 0.07 5.86 7.08
C ILE A 70 -0.81 4.89 6.29
N ALA A 71 -2.10 5.20 6.11
CA ALA A 71 -2.99 4.37 5.30
C ALA A 71 -2.50 4.29 3.83
N ARG A 72 -2.14 5.43 3.23
CA ARG A 72 -1.58 5.49 1.87
C ARG A 72 -0.23 4.77 1.76
N ASP A 73 0.67 5.01 2.71
CA ASP A 73 1.98 4.37 2.72
C ASP A 73 1.87 2.85 2.81
N ASN A 74 0.96 2.33 3.64
CA ASN A 74 0.67 0.91 3.76
C ASN A 74 0.12 0.31 2.44
N GLU A 75 -0.72 1.05 1.73
CA GLU A 75 -1.28 0.61 0.45
C GLU A 75 -0.18 0.52 -0.62
N ILE A 76 0.68 1.52 -0.69
CA ILE A 76 1.85 1.54 -1.57
C ILE A 76 2.80 0.37 -1.24
N GLN A 77 3.11 0.16 0.04
CA GLN A 77 3.98 -0.95 0.46
C GLN A 77 3.39 -2.32 0.09
N ARG A 78 2.09 -2.52 0.30
CA ARG A 78 1.42 -3.78 -0.10
C ARG A 78 1.48 -4.00 -1.61
N ALA A 79 1.30 -2.94 -2.41
CA ALA A 79 1.42 -3.03 -3.86
C ALA A 79 2.87 -3.36 -4.30
N MET A 80 3.87 -2.76 -3.64
CA MET A 80 5.29 -3.06 -3.88
C MET A 80 5.61 -4.52 -3.55
N MET A 81 5.20 -5.00 -2.38
CA MET A 81 5.46 -6.39 -1.95
C MET A 81 4.81 -7.41 -2.89
N ARG A 82 3.57 -7.15 -3.34
CA ARG A 82 2.93 -7.99 -4.36
C ARG A 82 3.73 -8.00 -5.66
N GLY A 83 4.15 -6.84 -6.14
CA GLY A 83 4.97 -6.73 -7.34
C GLY A 83 6.28 -7.50 -7.25
N ASP A 84 6.96 -7.44 -6.11
CA ASP A 84 8.22 -8.15 -5.88
C ASP A 84 8.05 -9.69 -5.85
N ILE A 85 6.93 -10.18 -5.30
CA ILE A 85 6.58 -11.60 -5.33
C ILE A 85 6.28 -12.05 -6.77
N LEU A 86 5.44 -11.31 -7.47
CA LEU A 86 5.08 -11.60 -8.86
C LEU A 86 6.32 -11.62 -9.75
N LYS A 87 7.22 -10.63 -9.61
CA LYS A 87 8.49 -10.59 -10.35
C LYS A 87 9.34 -11.85 -10.19
N LYS A 88 9.37 -12.43 -8.99
CA LYS A 88 10.11 -13.67 -8.72
C LYS A 88 9.47 -14.91 -9.34
N ILE A 89 8.19 -14.87 -9.62
CA ILE A 89 7.42 -15.98 -10.21
C ILE A 89 7.46 -15.92 -11.75
N LEU A 90 7.61 -14.73 -12.35
CA LEU A 90 7.65 -14.54 -13.81
C LEU A 90 8.63 -15.48 -14.55
N PRO A 91 9.84 -15.79 -14.05
CA PRO A 91 10.72 -16.72 -14.73
C PRO A 91 10.14 -18.12 -14.92
N VAL A 92 9.27 -18.57 -14.00
CA VAL A 92 8.58 -19.86 -14.14
C VAL A 92 7.58 -19.82 -15.28
N LEU A 93 6.88 -18.70 -15.45
CA LEU A 93 5.97 -18.50 -16.59
C LEU A 93 6.75 -18.48 -17.91
N ASP A 94 7.87 -17.75 -17.98
CA ASP A 94 8.73 -17.69 -19.16
C ASP A 94 9.24 -19.10 -19.54
N ASP A 95 9.64 -19.90 -18.55
CA ASP A 95 10.12 -21.27 -18.76
C ASP A 95 9.00 -22.18 -19.29
N LEU A 96 7.77 -22.04 -18.77
CA LEU A 96 6.60 -22.75 -19.27
C LEU A 96 6.27 -22.36 -20.72
N GLU A 97 6.24 -21.07 -21.03
CA GLU A 97 6.01 -20.57 -22.39
C GLU A 97 7.07 -21.08 -23.36
N ARG A 98 8.34 -21.00 -22.97
CA ARG A 98 9.46 -21.50 -23.78
C ARG A 98 9.39 -23.02 -24.00
N ALA A 99 9.02 -23.80 -22.98
CA ALA A 99 8.83 -25.25 -23.10
C ALA A 99 7.70 -25.59 -24.07
N LEU A 100 6.59 -24.84 -24.04
CA LEU A 100 5.48 -25.04 -24.93
C LEU A 100 5.80 -24.64 -26.38
N GLN A 101 6.58 -23.60 -26.60
CA GLN A 101 7.04 -23.18 -27.95
C GLN A 101 7.93 -24.22 -28.61
N ASN A 102 8.79 -24.90 -27.82
CA ASN A 102 9.76 -25.88 -28.31
C ASN A 102 9.27 -27.34 -28.25
N ARG A 103 7.95 -27.54 -28.03
CA ARG A 103 7.37 -28.89 -27.93
C ARG A 103 7.41 -29.65 -29.26
N PRO A 104 7.68 -30.96 -29.27
CA PRO A 104 7.43 -31.83 -30.43
C PRO A 104 5.94 -31.95 -30.73
N ALA A 105 5.55 -32.08 -31.99
CA ALA A 105 4.18 -32.02 -32.45
C ALA A 105 3.25 -33.15 -31.90
N ASP A 106 3.82 -34.31 -31.46
CA ASP A 106 3.09 -35.52 -31.13
C ASP A 106 2.95 -35.84 -29.63
N GLU A 107 3.23 -34.92 -28.73
CA GLU A 107 3.18 -35.24 -27.29
C GLU A 107 1.84 -34.89 -26.64
N SER A 108 1.04 -35.92 -26.34
CA SER A 108 -0.30 -35.78 -25.73
C SER A 108 -0.28 -35.11 -24.33
N TRP A 109 0.84 -35.18 -23.59
CA TRP A 109 0.99 -34.50 -22.30
C TRP A 109 1.11 -32.98 -22.43
N ALA A 110 1.54 -32.47 -23.59
CA ALA A 110 1.72 -31.02 -23.82
C ALA A 110 0.42 -30.25 -23.69
N GLY A 111 -0.72 -30.88 -24.03
CA GLY A 111 -2.04 -30.28 -23.83
C GLY A 111 -2.39 -30.03 -22.35
N GLY A 112 -1.96 -30.94 -21.47
CA GLY A 112 -2.11 -30.74 -20.02
C GLY A 112 -1.28 -29.60 -19.49
N ILE A 113 -0.03 -29.46 -19.95
CA ILE A 113 0.86 -28.36 -19.57
C ILE A 113 0.33 -27.02 -20.10
N GLU A 114 -0.20 -26.98 -21.31
CA GLU A 114 -0.82 -25.78 -21.86
C GLU A 114 -2.02 -25.29 -21.02
N LEU A 115 -2.86 -26.20 -20.54
CA LEU A 115 -3.95 -25.88 -19.63
C LEU A 115 -3.44 -25.31 -18.29
N ILE A 116 -2.34 -25.87 -17.77
CA ILE A 116 -1.70 -25.37 -16.54
C ILE A 116 -1.14 -23.96 -16.78
N ALA A 117 -0.44 -23.73 -17.88
CA ALA A 117 0.12 -22.42 -18.22
C ALA A 117 -0.97 -21.37 -18.37
N ARG A 118 -2.06 -21.68 -19.10
CA ARG A 118 -3.22 -20.76 -19.23
C ARG A 118 -3.88 -20.46 -17.89
N LYS A 119 -4.06 -21.47 -17.04
CA LYS A 119 -4.62 -21.26 -15.69
C LYS A 119 -3.69 -20.40 -14.84
N PHE A 120 -2.40 -20.60 -14.95
CA PHE A 120 -1.40 -19.79 -14.24
C PHE A 120 -1.46 -18.33 -14.71
N GLN A 121 -1.49 -18.07 -16.02
CA GLN A 121 -1.67 -16.73 -16.58
C GLN A 121 -2.95 -16.08 -16.07
N SER A 122 -4.09 -16.80 -16.10
CA SER A 122 -5.36 -16.29 -15.61
C SER A 122 -5.33 -15.91 -14.12
N ILE A 123 -4.62 -16.67 -13.29
CA ILE A 123 -4.42 -16.33 -11.88
C ILE A 123 -3.60 -15.04 -11.76
N MET A 124 -2.52 -14.89 -12.52
CA MET A 124 -1.69 -13.69 -12.51
C MET A 124 -2.48 -12.44 -12.97
N GLU A 125 -3.32 -12.59 -14.00
CA GLU A 125 -4.22 -11.55 -14.48
C GLU A 125 -5.26 -11.16 -13.42
N SER A 126 -5.80 -12.13 -12.67
CA SER A 126 -6.74 -11.84 -11.57
C SER A 126 -6.11 -11.06 -10.42
N GLU A 127 -4.78 -11.17 -10.24
CA GLU A 127 -3.99 -10.36 -9.31
C GLU A 127 -3.63 -8.97 -9.88
N GLY A 128 -4.10 -8.65 -11.10
CA GLY A 128 -3.90 -7.36 -11.75
C GLY A 128 -2.61 -7.28 -12.58
N LEU A 129 -1.94 -8.41 -12.85
CA LEU A 129 -0.79 -8.44 -13.74
C LEU A 129 -1.27 -8.39 -15.20
N THR A 130 -0.77 -7.44 -15.98
CA THR A 130 -1.07 -7.30 -17.41
C THR A 130 0.21 -7.44 -18.22
N ARG A 131 0.13 -8.13 -19.35
CA ARG A 131 1.24 -8.26 -20.30
C ARG A 131 1.42 -6.96 -21.08
N ILE A 132 2.67 -6.58 -21.34
CA ILE A 132 3.02 -5.45 -22.20
C ILE A 132 3.02 -5.95 -23.64
N GLU A 133 2.08 -5.44 -24.44
CA GLU A 133 2.01 -5.71 -25.88
C GLU A 133 3.01 -4.81 -26.60
N ALA A 134 4.20 -5.35 -26.85
CA ALA A 134 5.32 -4.59 -27.41
C ALA A 134 5.55 -4.84 -28.90
N GLU A 135 5.17 -6.01 -29.44
CA GLU A 135 5.45 -6.39 -30.84
C GLU A 135 4.78 -5.45 -31.82
N GLY A 136 5.56 -4.89 -32.75
CA GLY A 136 5.10 -3.93 -33.75
C GLY A 136 4.85 -2.53 -33.21
N GLN A 137 5.03 -2.26 -31.91
CA GLN A 137 4.86 -0.94 -31.30
C GLN A 137 6.14 -0.12 -31.37
N PRO A 138 6.05 1.22 -31.31
CA PRO A 138 7.21 2.08 -31.13
C PRO A 138 7.96 1.70 -29.84
N PHE A 139 9.27 1.73 -29.89
CA PHE A 139 10.08 1.48 -28.69
C PHE A 139 9.89 2.60 -27.65
N ASP A 140 9.51 2.22 -26.43
CA ASP A 140 9.40 3.12 -25.29
C ASP A 140 10.28 2.62 -24.15
N PRO A 141 11.29 3.38 -23.71
CA PRO A 141 12.19 2.98 -22.60
C PRO A 141 11.50 2.77 -21.26
N ASN A 142 10.28 3.29 -21.06
CA ASN A 142 9.52 3.08 -19.84
C ASN A 142 8.94 1.66 -19.74
N PHE A 143 8.70 1.01 -20.87
CA PHE A 143 8.03 -0.30 -20.95
C PHE A 143 8.92 -1.38 -21.57
N HIS A 144 9.92 -0.98 -22.35
CA HIS A 144 10.75 -1.88 -23.15
C HIS A 144 12.23 -1.75 -22.81
N GLU A 145 12.95 -2.86 -22.89
CA GLU A 145 14.40 -2.93 -22.80
C GLU A 145 14.95 -3.53 -24.10
N ALA A 146 15.67 -2.71 -24.89
CA ALA A 146 16.22 -3.14 -26.16
C ALA A 146 17.49 -3.95 -25.95
N ILE A 147 17.54 -5.20 -26.45
CA ILE A 147 18.72 -6.06 -26.43
C ILE A 147 19.56 -5.96 -27.70
N SER A 148 18.93 -5.62 -28.84
CA SER A 148 19.63 -5.41 -30.12
C SER A 148 18.87 -4.42 -30.99
N HIS A 149 19.62 -3.78 -31.88
CA HIS A 149 19.08 -3.02 -33.01
C HIS A 149 19.50 -3.75 -34.29
N GLU A 150 18.54 -4.12 -35.10
CA GLU A 150 18.77 -4.93 -36.29
C GLU A 150 18.15 -4.26 -37.51
N PRO A 151 18.81 -4.29 -38.68
CA PRO A 151 18.16 -3.82 -39.91
C PRO A 151 16.97 -4.73 -40.20
N ASN A 152 15.82 -4.13 -40.49
CA ASN A 152 14.60 -4.82 -40.85
C ASN A 152 13.85 -4.02 -41.92
N ASP A 153 13.46 -4.69 -42.99
CA ASP A 153 12.74 -4.06 -44.11
C ASP A 153 11.20 -4.13 -43.96
N GLU A 154 10.71 -4.95 -43.01
CA GLU A 154 9.27 -5.17 -42.81
C GLU A 154 8.71 -4.29 -41.67
N VAL A 155 9.56 -3.82 -40.77
CA VAL A 155 9.17 -3.06 -39.58
C VAL A 155 9.82 -1.66 -39.66
N GLU A 156 9.05 -0.64 -39.38
CA GLU A 156 9.51 0.74 -39.38
C GLU A 156 10.65 0.97 -38.35
N SER A 157 11.63 1.78 -38.71
CA SER A 157 12.75 2.16 -37.85
C SER A 157 12.25 2.68 -36.50
N GLY A 158 12.85 2.20 -35.40
CA GLY A 158 12.47 2.55 -34.04
C GLY A 158 11.30 1.70 -33.48
N HIS A 159 10.74 0.77 -34.25
CA HIS A 159 9.69 -0.13 -33.77
C HIS A 159 10.25 -1.49 -33.33
N VAL A 160 9.49 -2.18 -32.49
CA VAL A 160 9.84 -3.51 -31.96
C VAL A 160 9.59 -4.58 -33.02
N ILE A 161 10.67 -5.26 -33.41
CA ILE A 161 10.63 -6.38 -34.38
C ILE A 161 10.07 -7.64 -33.72
N ALA A 162 10.55 -7.95 -32.50
CA ALA A 162 10.16 -9.14 -31.79
C ALA A 162 10.37 -9.01 -30.29
N VAL A 163 9.56 -9.72 -29.52
CA VAL A 163 9.66 -9.80 -28.06
C VAL A 163 10.42 -11.08 -27.70
N THR A 164 11.59 -10.93 -27.09
CA THR A 164 12.41 -12.07 -26.63
C THR A 164 11.94 -12.55 -25.26
N GLN A 165 11.50 -11.61 -24.40
CA GLN A 165 10.91 -11.91 -23.09
C GLN A 165 9.77 -10.97 -22.80
N ASN A 166 8.63 -11.54 -22.39
CA ASN A 166 7.42 -10.76 -22.14
C ASN A 166 7.61 -9.78 -20.98
N GLY A 167 7.18 -8.54 -21.18
CA GLY A 167 7.05 -7.53 -20.13
C GLY A 167 5.73 -7.63 -19.39
N TYR A 168 5.71 -7.18 -18.14
CA TYR A 168 4.50 -7.21 -17.31
C TYR A 168 4.36 -5.97 -16.46
N MET A 169 3.11 -5.52 -16.29
CA MET A 169 2.69 -4.42 -15.41
C MET A 169 1.77 -4.93 -14.31
N LEU A 170 1.79 -4.26 -13.17
CA LEU A 170 0.81 -4.43 -12.09
C LEU A 170 0.09 -3.10 -11.89
N GLY A 171 -1.15 -2.99 -12.40
CA GLY A 171 -1.79 -1.70 -12.55
C GLY A 171 -0.96 -0.77 -13.44
N ASP A 172 -0.63 0.42 -12.96
CA ASP A 172 0.19 1.40 -13.71
C ASP A 172 1.71 1.23 -13.54
N ARG A 173 2.14 0.24 -12.76
CA ARG A 173 3.56 0.02 -12.47
C ARG A 173 4.15 -1.08 -13.32
N VAL A 174 5.23 -0.79 -14.04
CA VAL A 174 6.03 -1.81 -14.72
C VAL A 174 6.77 -2.65 -13.68
N ILE A 175 6.49 -3.95 -13.66
CA ILE A 175 7.16 -4.94 -12.80
C ILE A 175 8.41 -5.48 -13.48
N ARG A 176 8.32 -5.68 -14.79
CA ARG A 176 9.42 -6.10 -15.65
C ARG A 176 9.20 -5.55 -17.06
N PRO A 177 10.14 -4.80 -17.63
CA PRO A 177 10.05 -4.37 -19.02
C PRO A 177 10.06 -5.56 -19.97
N ALA A 178 9.52 -5.39 -21.16
CA ALA A 178 9.64 -6.37 -22.22
C ALA A 178 11.05 -6.30 -22.83
N LEU A 179 11.76 -7.43 -22.94
CA LEU A 179 13.01 -7.51 -23.67
C LEU A 179 12.69 -7.64 -25.17
N VAL A 180 13.16 -6.67 -25.95
CA VAL A 180 12.78 -6.53 -27.34
C VAL A 180 13.98 -6.35 -28.27
N ARG A 181 13.78 -6.73 -29.54
CA ARG A 181 14.66 -6.37 -30.64
C ARG A 181 14.01 -5.24 -31.42
N VAL A 182 14.76 -4.22 -31.77
CA VAL A 182 14.25 -2.97 -32.38
C VAL A 182 14.79 -2.82 -33.79
N ALA A 183 13.97 -2.34 -34.72
CA ALA A 183 14.36 -2.00 -36.07
C ALA A 183 15.28 -0.76 -36.10
N GLN A 184 16.35 -0.84 -36.89
CA GLN A 184 17.31 0.26 -37.05
C GLN A 184 16.85 1.23 -38.13
#